data_3d14761d72e012535b6357bbf58fd23c
#
_entry.id   3d14761d72e012535b6357bbf58fd23c
#
_cell.length_a   1.000
_cell.length_b   1.000
_cell.length_c   1.000
_cell.angle_alpha   90.00
_cell.angle_beta   90.00
_cell.angle_gamma   90.00
#
_symmetry.space_group_name_H-M   'P 1'
#
loop_
_entity.id
_entity.type
_entity.pdbx_description
1 polymer ?
#
loop_
_entity_poly.entity_id
_entity_poly.type
_entity_poly.pdbx_seq_one_letter_code
_entity_poly.pdbx_strand_id
1 'polypeptide(L)'
;MFLGENPIHIEVENKSDIAKLVLMPGDPLRAKYIAENFLENAKCVTNVRNMLGFTGTYKGVPITVMGSGMGMPSMGIYSFELFHFFDVQKIIRIGTCGAVSPKANINDMLLSESVYSESNFAYTYNNYRERVVVADKNLNDNVEKAADELGLSNNLHKGMLTTMDVFGPYIDFERVLKRIPKEYEVLGEEMEAFGLIHVANSMGRCATAIATVVDSKYSNVVLSIEERQTSLNNMIKLALEAIIK
;
A
#
# COMPACT_ATOMS: atom_id res chain seq x y z
N MET A 1 28.21 -5.83 -1.90
CA MET A 1 27.34 -6.89 -2.51
C MET A 1 26.97 -6.38 -3.89
N PHE A 2 27.17 -7.17 -4.93
CA PHE A 2 26.83 -6.77 -6.30
C PHE A 2 25.32 -6.98 -6.52
N LEU A 3 24.60 -5.95 -6.93
CA LEU A 3 23.25 -6.12 -7.47
C LEU A 3 23.39 -6.78 -8.85
N GLY A 4 22.75 -7.96 -9.03
CA GLY A 4 22.74 -8.65 -10.31
C GLY A 4 21.94 -7.89 -11.38
N GLU A 5 22.01 -8.34 -12.62
CA GLU A 5 21.26 -7.75 -13.75
C GLU A 5 19.78 -8.15 -13.78
N ASN A 6 19.40 -9.15 -12.95
CA ASN A 6 18.05 -9.71 -12.92
C ASN A 6 17.48 -9.66 -11.50
N PRO A 7 16.13 -9.53 -11.36
CA PRO A 7 15.46 -9.63 -10.07
C PRO A 7 15.61 -11.03 -9.48
N ILE A 8 15.53 -11.14 -8.17
CA ILE A 8 15.66 -12.42 -7.45
C ILE A 8 14.29 -12.94 -6.97
N HIS A 9 13.36 -12.03 -6.71
CA HIS A 9 12.08 -12.34 -6.07
C HIS A 9 10.89 -12.21 -7.02
N ILE A 10 11.10 -11.65 -8.23
CA ILE A 10 10.08 -11.53 -9.28
C ILE A 10 10.66 -12.19 -10.54
N GLU A 11 10.12 -13.35 -10.91
CA GLU A 11 10.50 -14.04 -12.14
C GLU A 11 9.34 -14.00 -13.12
N VAL A 12 9.62 -13.53 -14.33
CA VAL A 12 8.66 -13.39 -15.45
C VAL A 12 9.29 -13.91 -16.73
N GLU A 13 8.48 -14.31 -17.71
CA GLU A 13 8.96 -14.72 -19.02
C GLU A 13 9.56 -13.54 -19.78
N ASN A 14 8.88 -12.38 -19.75
CA ASN A 14 9.33 -11.15 -20.39
C ASN A 14 9.19 -9.97 -19.41
N LYS A 15 10.13 -9.02 -19.43
CA LYS A 15 10.03 -7.81 -18.58
C LYS A 15 8.76 -7.00 -18.84
N SER A 16 8.20 -7.07 -20.04
CA SER A 16 6.94 -6.43 -20.43
C SER A 16 5.69 -7.06 -19.80
N ASP A 17 5.82 -8.22 -19.16
CA ASP A 17 4.71 -8.88 -18.48
C ASP A 17 4.32 -8.12 -17.19
N ILE A 18 5.21 -7.28 -16.66
CA ILE A 18 4.89 -6.35 -15.56
C ILE A 18 4.49 -4.99 -16.14
N ALA A 19 3.29 -4.52 -15.80
CA ALA A 19 2.80 -3.21 -16.21
C ALA A 19 3.51 -2.08 -15.45
N LYS A 20 3.46 -0.86 -16.00
CA LYS A 20 4.06 0.33 -15.38
C LYS A 20 3.27 0.86 -14.18
N LEU A 21 2.03 0.42 -14.03
CA LEU A 21 1.10 0.76 -12.96
C LEU A 21 0.85 -0.49 -12.13
N VAL A 22 1.08 -0.41 -10.81
CA VAL A 22 1.00 -1.58 -9.92
C VAL A 22 0.12 -1.29 -8.70
N LEU A 23 -0.80 -2.20 -8.41
CA LEU A 23 -1.47 -2.26 -7.12
C LEU A 23 -0.81 -3.32 -6.24
N MET A 24 -0.50 -2.98 -4.98
CA MET A 24 0.16 -3.89 -4.05
C MET A 24 -0.67 -4.14 -2.79
N PRO A 25 -1.53 -5.17 -2.76
CA PRO A 25 -2.04 -5.71 -1.50
C PRO A 25 -0.93 -6.42 -0.72
N GLY A 26 -1.05 -6.51 0.60
CA GLY A 26 -0.13 -7.32 1.42
C GLY A 26 -0.29 -8.82 1.13
N ASP A 27 -1.53 -9.29 1.00
CA ASP A 27 -1.90 -10.68 0.80
C ASP A 27 -1.86 -11.08 -0.69
N PRO A 28 -1.06 -12.10 -1.08
CA PRO A 28 -1.02 -12.58 -2.47
C PRO A 28 -2.35 -13.20 -2.94
N LEU A 29 -3.18 -13.74 -2.05
CA LEU A 29 -4.51 -14.23 -2.42
C LEU A 29 -5.47 -13.07 -2.71
N ARG A 30 -5.28 -11.91 -2.07
CA ARG A 30 -5.99 -10.69 -2.45
C ARG A 30 -5.55 -10.18 -3.82
N ALA A 31 -4.26 -10.30 -4.16
CA ALA A 31 -3.80 -9.99 -5.53
C ALA A 31 -4.50 -10.88 -6.56
N LYS A 32 -4.63 -12.18 -6.29
CA LYS A 32 -5.39 -13.11 -7.12
C LYS A 32 -6.87 -12.71 -7.24
N TYR A 33 -7.52 -12.41 -6.11
CA TYR A 33 -8.91 -11.99 -6.08
C TYR A 33 -9.16 -10.72 -6.94
N ILE A 34 -8.28 -9.74 -6.83
CA ILE A 34 -8.37 -8.50 -7.62
C ILE A 34 -8.23 -8.80 -9.11
N ALA A 35 -7.25 -9.62 -9.48
CA ALA A 35 -7.02 -10.01 -10.86
C ALA A 35 -8.24 -10.70 -11.47
N GLU A 36 -8.84 -11.66 -10.75
CA GLU A 36 -9.97 -12.46 -11.23
C GLU A 36 -11.31 -11.69 -11.29
N ASN A 37 -11.49 -10.65 -10.44
CA ASN A 37 -12.77 -9.96 -10.32
C ASN A 37 -12.80 -8.54 -10.88
N PHE A 38 -11.64 -7.93 -11.13
CA PHE A 38 -11.55 -6.52 -11.54
C PHE A 38 -10.72 -6.29 -12.81
N LEU A 39 -9.84 -7.22 -13.19
CA LEU A 39 -9.03 -7.06 -14.41
C LEU A 39 -9.57 -7.94 -15.54
N GLU A 40 -9.48 -7.42 -16.75
CA GLU A 40 -9.75 -8.17 -17.98
C GLU A 40 -8.48 -8.91 -18.43
N ASN A 41 -8.64 -10.14 -18.92
CA ASN A 41 -7.56 -10.98 -19.47
C ASN A 41 -6.36 -11.17 -18.51
N ALA A 42 -6.61 -11.18 -17.20
CA ALA A 42 -5.56 -11.30 -16.20
C ALA A 42 -4.84 -12.65 -16.30
N LYS A 43 -3.51 -12.60 -16.24
CA LYS A 43 -2.62 -13.77 -16.23
C LYS A 43 -1.69 -13.71 -15.02
N CYS A 44 -1.44 -14.85 -14.39
CA CYS A 44 -0.38 -14.96 -13.39
C CYS A 44 0.96 -14.84 -14.10
N VAL A 45 1.74 -13.81 -13.75
CA VAL A 45 3.04 -13.52 -14.37
C VAL A 45 4.21 -13.87 -13.49
N THR A 46 4.00 -13.99 -12.17
CA THR A 46 5.01 -14.43 -11.21
C THR A 46 4.37 -15.10 -10.00
N ASN A 47 5.07 -16.10 -9.43
CA ASN A 47 4.63 -16.84 -8.24
C ASN A 47 5.80 -17.23 -7.32
N VAL A 48 6.95 -16.64 -7.50
CA VAL A 48 8.15 -16.92 -6.69
C VAL A 48 7.82 -16.72 -5.21
N ARG A 49 8.16 -17.71 -4.37
CA ARG A 49 7.87 -17.73 -2.93
C ARG A 49 6.37 -17.57 -2.59
N ASN A 50 5.47 -18.00 -3.49
CA ASN A 50 4.02 -17.76 -3.37
C ASN A 50 3.62 -16.26 -3.37
N MET A 51 4.51 -15.36 -3.71
CA MET A 51 4.16 -13.96 -3.90
C MET A 51 3.57 -13.78 -5.29
N LEU A 52 2.25 -13.99 -5.36
CA LEU A 52 1.52 -13.99 -6.61
C LEU A 52 1.45 -12.59 -7.22
N GLY A 53 1.75 -12.51 -8.51
CA GLY A 53 1.58 -11.30 -9.34
C GLY A 53 0.80 -11.62 -10.60
N PHE A 54 -0.14 -10.77 -10.94
CA PHE A 54 -1.03 -10.91 -12.10
C PHE A 54 -1.01 -9.62 -12.91
N THR A 55 -0.99 -9.75 -14.22
CA THR A 55 -1.14 -8.61 -15.13
C THR A 55 -2.35 -8.81 -16.03
N GLY A 56 -3.15 -7.78 -16.14
CA GLY A 56 -4.33 -7.71 -17.00
C GLY A 56 -4.60 -6.25 -17.39
N THR A 57 -5.83 -5.95 -17.82
CA THR A 57 -6.22 -4.59 -18.16
C THR A 57 -7.40 -4.13 -17.31
N TYR A 58 -7.43 -2.84 -16.99
CA TYR A 58 -8.56 -2.16 -16.39
C TYR A 58 -8.93 -0.97 -17.25
N LYS A 59 -10.16 -0.98 -17.82
CA LYS A 59 -10.60 0.04 -18.80
C LYS A 59 -9.59 0.22 -19.95
N GLY A 60 -9.01 -0.89 -20.43
CA GLY A 60 -8.03 -0.90 -21.52
C GLY A 60 -6.59 -0.51 -21.11
N VAL A 61 -6.33 -0.15 -19.85
CA VAL A 61 -5.00 0.22 -19.35
C VAL A 61 -4.35 -1.00 -18.68
N PRO A 62 -3.11 -1.37 -19.06
CA PRO A 62 -2.39 -2.47 -18.40
C PRO A 62 -2.09 -2.17 -16.94
N ILE A 63 -2.42 -3.11 -16.05
CA ILE A 63 -2.17 -3.03 -14.61
C ILE A 63 -1.60 -4.36 -14.12
N THR A 64 -0.58 -4.29 -13.29
CA THR A 64 -0.14 -5.44 -12.49
C THR A 64 -0.70 -5.34 -11.07
N VAL A 65 -1.20 -6.44 -10.54
CA VAL A 65 -1.55 -6.57 -9.12
C VAL A 65 -0.67 -7.64 -8.51
N MET A 66 0.10 -7.29 -7.49
CA MET A 66 1.07 -8.21 -6.88
C MET A 66 1.08 -8.09 -5.37
N GLY A 67 1.15 -9.23 -4.67
CA GLY A 67 1.33 -9.25 -3.23
C GLY A 67 2.65 -8.62 -2.79
N SER A 68 2.65 -7.98 -1.63
CA SER A 68 3.89 -7.42 -1.04
C SER A 68 4.41 -8.22 0.15
N GLY A 69 3.60 -9.12 0.72
CA GLY A 69 3.83 -9.67 2.05
C GLY A 69 3.59 -8.63 3.13
N MET A 70 3.99 -8.94 4.36
CA MET A 70 3.84 -8.09 5.53
C MET A 70 5.19 -7.48 5.94
N GLY A 71 5.13 -6.23 6.38
CA GLY A 71 6.26 -5.49 6.92
C GLY A 71 7.17 -4.83 5.87
N MET A 72 7.85 -3.77 6.29
CA MET A 72 8.71 -2.97 5.43
C MET A 72 9.80 -3.76 4.70
N PRO A 73 10.47 -4.76 5.31
CA PRO A 73 11.50 -5.52 4.58
C PRO A 73 10.94 -6.25 3.37
N SER A 74 9.75 -6.87 3.49
CA SER A 74 9.09 -7.54 2.37
C SER A 74 8.64 -6.54 1.30
N MET A 75 7.91 -5.49 1.70
CA MET A 75 7.50 -4.40 0.80
C MET A 75 8.71 -3.79 0.07
N GLY A 76 9.82 -3.57 0.79
CA GLY A 76 11.04 -2.99 0.23
C GLY A 76 11.68 -3.85 -0.86
N ILE A 77 11.69 -5.18 -0.69
CA ILE A 77 12.20 -6.11 -1.71
C ILE A 77 11.38 -5.97 -2.99
N TYR A 78 10.07 -6.15 -2.93
CA TYR A 78 9.23 -6.19 -4.12
C TYR A 78 9.10 -4.83 -4.79
N SER A 79 8.93 -3.74 -4.03
CA SER A 79 8.87 -2.39 -4.61
C SER A 79 10.20 -1.99 -5.27
N PHE A 80 11.34 -2.31 -4.67
CA PHE A 80 12.65 -2.07 -5.28
C PHE A 80 12.79 -2.83 -6.62
N GLU A 81 12.47 -4.12 -6.64
CA GLU A 81 12.60 -4.92 -7.87
C GLU A 81 11.65 -4.43 -8.96
N LEU A 82 10.39 -4.07 -8.61
CA LEU A 82 9.43 -3.51 -9.55
C LEU A 82 9.92 -2.20 -10.16
N PHE A 83 10.44 -1.28 -9.36
CA PHE A 83 10.95 -0.01 -9.87
C PHE A 83 12.26 -0.18 -10.65
N HIS A 84 13.18 -0.98 -10.15
CA HIS A 84 14.54 -1.08 -10.72
C HIS A 84 14.60 -1.93 -11.99
N PHE A 85 14.00 -3.12 -11.97
CA PHE A 85 14.16 -4.08 -13.08
C PHE A 85 13.05 -4.00 -14.12
N PHE A 86 11.85 -3.56 -13.72
CA PHE A 86 10.66 -3.54 -14.58
C PHE A 86 10.22 -2.12 -14.94
N ASP A 87 10.94 -1.09 -14.46
CA ASP A 87 10.65 0.31 -14.76
C ASP A 87 9.18 0.68 -14.42
N VAL A 88 8.64 0.13 -13.32
CA VAL A 88 7.34 0.54 -12.79
C VAL A 88 7.37 2.03 -12.46
N GLN A 89 6.30 2.75 -12.78
CA GLN A 89 6.23 4.19 -12.60
C GLN A 89 5.42 4.58 -11.37
N LYS A 90 4.31 3.87 -11.13
CA LYS A 90 3.41 4.17 -10.02
C LYS A 90 3.06 2.89 -9.25
N ILE A 91 3.07 2.97 -7.92
CA ILE A 91 2.56 1.91 -7.04
C ILE A 91 1.55 2.51 -6.07
N ILE A 92 0.34 1.95 -6.01
CA ILE A 92 -0.61 2.18 -4.92
C ILE A 92 -0.65 0.93 -4.06
N ARG A 93 -0.20 1.06 -2.79
CA ARG A 93 -0.48 0.04 -1.78
C ARG A 93 -1.95 0.08 -1.41
N ILE A 94 -2.57 -1.09 -1.34
CA ILE A 94 -3.94 -1.27 -0.86
C ILE A 94 -3.93 -2.26 0.31
N GLY A 95 -4.26 -1.79 1.48
CA GLY A 95 -4.09 -2.56 2.71
C GLY A 95 -5.24 -2.40 3.70
N THR A 96 -4.97 -2.85 4.91
CA THR A 96 -5.83 -2.63 6.08
C THR A 96 -5.02 -1.92 7.15
N CYS A 97 -5.70 -1.21 8.04
CA CYS A 97 -5.08 -0.50 9.17
C CYS A 97 -5.97 -0.52 10.40
N GLY A 98 -5.36 -0.26 11.56
CA GLY A 98 -6.07 0.09 12.77
C GLY A 98 -6.21 1.61 12.88
N ALA A 99 -7.41 2.12 13.21
CA ALA A 99 -7.59 3.55 13.48
C ALA A 99 -7.04 3.92 14.86
N VAL A 100 -6.17 4.93 14.90
CA VAL A 100 -5.62 5.49 16.15
C VAL A 100 -6.13 6.90 16.44
N SER A 101 -7.02 7.41 15.60
CA SER A 101 -7.72 8.68 15.73
C SER A 101 -9.23 8.46 15.72
N PRO A 102 -10.00 9.24 16.52
CA PRO A 102 -11.47 9.19 16.47
C PRO A 102 -12.05 9.80 15.17
N LYS A 103 -11.21 10.37 14.30
CA LYS A 103 -11.61 10.93 13.01
C LYS A 103 -11.97 9.87 11.97
N ALA A 104 -11.54 8.62 12.19
CA ALA A 104 -11.75 7.52 11.25
C ALA A 104 -12.56 6.39 11.90
N ASN A 105 -13.58 5.94 11.22
CA ASN A 105 -14.45 4.86 11.66
C ASN A 105 -14.08 3.54 10.98
N ILE A 106 -14.56 2.43 11.51
CA ILE A 106 -14.47 1.13 10.84
C ILE A 106 -15.13 1.25 9.45
N ASN A 107 -14.51 0.66 8.43
CA ASN A 107 -14.83 0.74 7.00
C ASN A 107 -14.45 2.06 6.30
N ASP A 108 -13.99 3.07 6.99
CA ASP A 108 -13.39 4.23 6.33
C ASP A 108 -12.05 3.83 5.69
N MET A 109 -11.62 4.62 4.72
CA MET A 109 -10.34 4.47 4.05
C MET A 109 -9.41 5.62 4.45
N LEU A 110 -8.16 5.29 4.75
CA LEU A 110 -7.11 6.25 5.05
C LEU A 110 -6.17 6.36 3.86
N LEU A 111 -6.01 7.57 3.33
CA LEU A 111 -5.05 7.89 2.29
C LEU A 111 -3.81 8.51 2.93
N SER A 112 -2.65 7.93 2.69
CA SER A 112 -1.40 8.44 3.24
C SER A 112 -0.98 9.74 2.54
N GLU A 113 -1.07 10.87 3.23
CA GLU A 113 -0.39 12.10 2.82
C GLU A 113 1.09 12.04 3.18
N SER A 114 1.36 11.56 4.37
CA SER A 114 2.69 11.28 4.90
C SER A 114 2.65 10.07 5.83
N VAL A 115 3.81 9.49 6.09
CA VAL A 115 3.92 8.32 6.95
C VAL A 115 5.07 8.48 7.92
N TYR A 116 4.79 8.30 9.21
CA TYR A 116 5.79 8.27 10.29
C TYR A 116 6.26 6.84 10.55
N SER A 117 7.54 6.66 10.88
CA SER A 117 8.06 5.39 11.41
C SER A 117 9.27 5.58 12.32
N GLU A 118 9.36 4.76 13.37
CA GLU A 118 10.55 4.64 14.23
C GLU A 118 11.54 3.57 13.71
N SER A 119 11.21 2.87 12.63
CA SER A 119 12.06 1.84 12.05
C SER A 119 13.40 2.37 11.56
N ASN A 120 14.39 1.51 11.58
CA ASN A 120 15.69 1.78 10.96
C ASN A 120 15.72 1.43 9.45
N PHE A 121 14.60 1.09 8.84
CA PHE A 121 14.52 0.69 7.44
C PHE A 121 15.18 1.71 6.51
N ALA A 122 14.75 2.97 6.57
CA ALA A 122 15.27 4.02 5.70
C ALA A 122 16.75 4.36 5.96
N TYR A 123 17.15 4.34 7.23
CA TYR A 123 18.56 4.52 7.59
C TYR A 123 19.44 3.39 7.03
N THR A 124 18.99 2.15 7.14
CA THR A 124 19.68 1.00 6.57
C THR A 124 19.70 1.03 5.04
N TYR A 125 18.61 1.51 4.41
CA TYR A 125 18.47 1.56 2.97
C TYR A 125 19.45 2.57 2.33
N ASN A 126 19.49 3.82 2.81
CA ASN A 126 20.31 4.88 2.20
C ASN A 126 20.76 6.00 3.16
N ASN A 127 20.89 5.71 4.46
CA ASN A 127 21.25 6.65 5.53
C ASN A 127 20.22 7.79 5.74
N TYR A 128 18.98 7.62 5.32
CA TYR A 128 17.92 8.57 5.59
C TYR A 128 17.55 8.56 7.08
N ARG A 129 17.59 9.72 7.73
CA ARG A 129 17.43 9.86 9.19
C ARG A 129 16.10 10.42 9.64
N GLU A 130 15.34 10.99 8.71
CA GLU A 130 14.03 11.53 9.03
C GLU A 130 13.02 10.40 9.32
N ARG A 131 12.10 10.70 10.22
CA ARG A 131 11.06 9.75 10.64
C ARG A 131 9.77 9.83 9.80
N VAL A 132 9.72 10.77 8.86
CA VAL A 132 8.55 11.02 8.02
C VAL A 132 8.95 10.93 6.56
N VAL A 133 8.13 10.24 5.78
CA VAL A 133 8.16 10.25 4.32
C VAL A 133 6.84 10.81 3.79
N VAL A 134 6.89 11.49 2.65
CA VAL A 134 5.70 12.11 2.03
C VAL A 134 5.35 11.33 0.77
N ALA A 135 4.07 10.96 0.63
CA ALA A 135 3.55 10.28 -0.54
C ALA A 135 3.50 11.21 -1.77
N ASP A 136 3.40 10.62 -2.96
CA ASP A 136 3.28 11.40 -4.19
C ASP A 136 1.97 12.20 -4.22
N LYS A 137 2.10 13.53 -4.31
CA LYS A 137 0.95 14.44 -4.26
C LYS A 137 0.01 14.23 -5.44
N ASN A 138 0.54 14.08 -6.65
CA ASN A 138 -0.30 13.95 -7.85
C ASN A 138 -1.11 12.64 -7.80
N LEU A 139 -0.48 11.57 -7.30
CA LEU A 139 -1.16 10.30 -7.12
C LEU A 139 -2.25 10.40 -6.05
N ASN A 140 -2.01 11.14 -4.96
CA ASN A 140 -3.03 11.42 -3.95
C ASN A 140 -4.18 12.28 -4.51
N ASP A 141 -3.88 13.32 -5.28
CA ASP A 141 -4.90 14.14 -5.94
C ASP A 141 -5.78 13.28 -6.88
N ASN A 142 -5.20 12.30 -7.57
CA ASN A 142 -5.94 11.34 -8.39
C ASN A 142 -6.84 10.42 -7.53
N VAL A 143 -6.39 10.00 -6.35
CA VAL A 143 -7.20 9.20 -5.42
C VAL A 143 -8.40 10.01 -4.91
N GLU A 144 -8.19 11.26 -4.49
CA GLU A 144 -9.28 12.15 -4.03
C GLU A 144 -10.30 12.38 -5.15
N LYS A 145 -9.84 12.67 -6.39
CA LYS A 145 -10.71 12.82 -7.55
C LYS A 145 -11.50 11.53 -7.88
N ALA A 146 -10.86 10.38 -7.79
CA ALA A 146 -11.55 9.10 -8.00
C ALA A 146 -12.58 8.83 -6.90
N ALA A 147 -12.30 9.23 -5.66
CA ALA A 147 -13.25 9.13 -4.55
C ALA A 147 -14.50 9.99 -4.79
N ASP A 148 -14.34 11.21 -5.29
CA ASP A 148 -15.46 12.09 -5.66
C ASP A 148 -16.33 11.43 -6.76
N GLU A 149 -15.69 10.92 -7.81
CA GLU A 149 -16.39 10.27 -8.94
C GLU A 149 -17.14 9.00 -8.53
N LEU A 150 -16.63 8.29 -7.51
CA LEU A 150 -17.26 7.07 -6.97
C LEU A 150 -18.24 7.32 -5.82
N GLY A 151 -18.38 8.56 -5.35
CA GLY A 151 -19.20 8.91 -4.19
C GLY A 151 -18.63 8.39 -2.86
N LEU A 152 -17.31 8.23 -2.75
CA LEU A 152 -16.59 7.68 -1.60
C LEU A 152 -15.88 8.75 -0.75
N SER A 153 -15.99 10.03 -1.09
CA SER A 153 -15.25 11.12 -0.43
C SER A 153 -15.55 11.23 1.06
N ASN A 154 -16.78 10.92 1.49
CA ASN A 154 -17.15 10.96 2.91
C ASN A 154 -16.49 9.84 3.75
N ASN A 155 -15.99 8.80 3.11
CA ASN A 155 -15.34 7.66 3.74
C ASN A 155 -13.82 7.64 3.49
N LEU A 156 -13.26 8.66 2.85
CA LEU A 156 -11.83 8.79 2.61
C LEU A 156 -11.24 9.93 3.44
N HIS A 157 -10.31 9.58 4.33
CA HIS A 157 -9.61 10.55 5.17
C HIS A 157 -8.12 10.60 4.77
N LYS A 158 -7.67 11.74 4.28
CA LYS A 158 -6.25 11.96 3.95
C LYS A 158 -5.52 12.50 5.17
N GLY A 159 -4.35 11.94 5.47
CA GLY A 159 -3.52 12.39 6.57
C GLY A 159 -2.30 11.51 6.83
N MET A 160 -1.74 11.64 8.02
CA MET A 160 -0.56 10.87 8.41
C MET A 160 -0.95 9.47 8.89
N LEU A 161 -0.24 8.47 8.40
CA LEU A 161 -0.24 7.11 8.95
C LEU A 161 1.05 6.86 9.75
N THR A 162 1.06 5.82 10.57
CA THR A 162 2.30 5.30 11.15
C THR A 162 2.55 3.87 10.70
N THR A 163 3.78 3.59 10.27
CA THR A 163 4.23 2.23 9.92
C THR A 163 5.06 1.65 11.05
N MET A 164 4.65 0.48 11.53
CA MET A 164 5.25 -0.21 12.66
C MET A 164 5.96 -1.49 12.25
N ASP A 165 7.05 -1.85 12.96
CA ASP A 165 7.77 -3.11 12.76
C ASP A 165 7.12 -4.30 13.47
N VAL A 166 6.19 -4.03 14.40
CA VAL A 166 5.49 -5.03 15.20
C VAL A 166 4.00 -4.75 15.16
N PHE A 167 3.20 -5.79 15.01
CA PHE A 167 1.74 -5.69 14.99
C PHE A 167 1.23 -5.10 16.33
N GLY A 168 0.47 -4.01 16.25
CA GLY A 168 0.05 -3.22 17.42
C GLY A 168 -0.53 -4.02 18.59
N PRO A 169 -1.43 -5.01 18.35
CA PRO A 169 -1.99 -5.85 19.43
C PRO A 169 -0.97 -6.71 20.20
N TYR A 170 0.27 -6.87 19.73
CA TYR A 170 1.30 -7.69 20.40
C TYR A 170 2.16 -6.89 21.37
N ILE A 171 1.98 -5.59 21.46
CA ILE A 171 2.83 -4.68 22.24
C ILE A 171 1.99 -3.73 23.12
N ASP A 172 2.66 -3.03 24.03
CA ASP A 172 2.08 -1.85 24.70
C ASP A 172 1.97 -0.69 23.69
N PHE A 173 0.90 -0.72 22.92
CA PHE A 173 0.65 0.19 21.81
C PHE A 173 0.54 1.65 22.27
N GLU A 174 -0.08 1.89 23.43
CA GLU A 174 -0.19 3.22 24.04
C GLU A 174 1.18 3.84 24.33
N ARG A 175 2.14 3.01 24.78
CA ARG A 175 3.52 3.45 24.98
C ARG A 175 4.18 3.87 23.67
N VAL A 176 3.89 3.18 22.58
CA VAL A 176 4.44 3.53 21.27
C VAL A 176 3.84 4.85 20.77
N LEU A 177 2.50 5.00 20.82
CA LEU A 177 1.82 6.22 20.39
C LEU A 177 2.31 7.47 21.15
N LYS A 178 2.64 7.33 22.46
CA LYS A 178 3.16 8.44 23.27
C LYS A 178 4.55 8.93 22.84
N ARG A 179 5.31 8.14 22.05
CA ARG A 179 6.63 8.56 21.52
C ARG A 179 6.48 9.36 20.22
N ILE A 180 5.36 9.19 19.51
CA ILE A 180 5.10 9.98 18.30
C ILE A 180 4.92 11.44 18.73
N PRO A 181 5.65 12.39 18.10
CA PRO A 181 5.49 13.81 18.40
C PRO A 181 4.04 14.26 18.30
N LYS A 182 3.57 15.05 19.27
CA LYS A 182 2.16 15.43 19.38
C LYS A 182 1.65 16.30 18.23
N GLU A 183 2.54 16.97 17.53
CA GLU A 183 2.26 17.72 16.32
C GLU A 183 1.88 16.83 15.12
N TYR A 184 2.15 15.53 15.20
CA TYR A 184 1.77 14.55 14.20
C TYR A 184 0.39 13.98 14.52
N GLU A 185 -0.62 14.42 13.79
CA GLU A 185 -1.98 13.87 13.89
C GLU A 185 -2.08 12.56 13.11
N VAL A 186 -1.64 11.46 13.71
CA VAL A 186 -1.69 10.14 13.08
C VAL A 186 -3.13 9.62 13.08
N LEU A 187 -3.62 9.20 11.90
CA LEU A 187 -4.98 8.68 11.72
C LEU A 187 -5.06 7.17 11.96
N GLY A 188 -4.06 6.41 11.50
CA GLY A 188 -4.07 4.96 11.57
C GLY A 188 -2.67 4.37 11.58
N GLU A 189 -2.61 3.07 11.94
CA GLU A 189 -1.39 2.28 11.98
C GLU A 189 -1.44 1.13 10.98
N GLU A 190 -0.32 0.85 10.32
CA GLU A 190 -0.11 -0.25 9.38
C GLU A 190 1.37 -0.65 9.37
N MET A 191 1.83 -1.50 8.45
CA MET A 191 3.17 -2.10 8.56
C MET A 191 4.07 -1.93 7.32
N GLU A 192 3.67 -1.23 6.23
CA GLU A 192 4.41 -1.24 4.95
C GLU A 192 4.56 0.12 4.25
N ALA A 193 3.65 1.06 4.44
CA ALA A 193 3.55 2.28 3.65
C ALA A 193 4.82 3.15 3.68
N PHE A 194 5.47 3.27 4.85
CA PHE A 194 6.71 4.01 4.98
C PHE A 194 7.81 3.41 4.09
N GLY A 195 7.95 2.07 4.10
CA GLY A 195 8.94 1.37 3.29
C GLY A 195 8.72 1.58 1.79
N LEU A 196 7.48 1.42 1.32
CA LEU A 196 7.13 1.64 -0.09
C LEU A 196 7.44 3.08 -0.54
N ILE A 197 6.93 4.06 0.21
CA ILE A 197 7.08 5.48 -0.15
C ILE A 197 8.55 5.89 -0.10
N HIS A 198 9.32 5.41 0.89
CA HIS A 198 10.74 5.69 0.98
C HIS A 198 11.51 5.13 -0.23
N VAL A 199 11.25 3.88 -0.63
CA VAL A 199 11.88 3.28 -1.81
C VAL A 199 11.52 4.06 -3.08
N ALA A 200 10.23 4.40 -3.28
CA ALA A 200 9.76 5.17 -4.42
C ALA A 200 10.45 6.54 -4.50
N ASN A 201 10.44 7.31 -3.41
CA ASN A 201 11.08 8.63 -3.34
C ASN A 201 12.59 8.56 -3.64
N SER A 202 13.27 7.51 -3.13
CA SER A 202 14.70 7.30 -3.35
C SER A 202 15.04 6.98 -4.82
N MET A 203 14.07 6.51 -5.58
CA MET A 203 14.22 6.11 -6.99
C MET A 203 13.53 7.07 -7.98
N GLY A 204 12.97 8.20 -7.49
CA GLY A 204 12.23 9.15 -8.32
C GLY A 204 10.96 8.56 -8.94
N ARG A 205 10.25 7.70 -8.20
CA ARG A 205 9.01 7.04 -8.60
C ARG A 205 7.84 7.51 -7.72
N CYS A 206 6.62 7.25 -8.18
CA CYS A 206 5.41 7.67 -7.48
C CYS A 206 4.82 6.53 -6.65
N ALA A 207 4.55 6.79 -5.37
CA ALA A 207 3.84 5.83 -4.53
C ALA A 207 2.94 6.52 -3.51
N THR A 208 1.86 5.83 -3.17
CA THR A 208 0.98 6.15 -2.05
C THR A 208 0.38 4.88 -1.44
N ALA A 209 -0.33 5.02 -0.33
CA ALA A 209 -1.05 3.93 0.29
C ALA A 209 -2.49 4.33 0.62
N ILE A 210 -3.42 3.41 0.37
CA ILE A 210 -4.80 3.46 0.82
C ILE A 210 -5.01 2.26 1.74
N ALA A 211 -5.54 2.47 2.93
CA ALA A 211 -5.81 1.40 3.88
C ALA A 211 -7.24 1.49 4.41
N THR A 212 -7.97 0.37 4.36
CA THR A 212 -9.29 0.28 4.98
C THR A 212 -9.14 0.07 6.47
N VAL A 213 -9.87 0.83 7.27
CA VAL A 213 -9.94 0.68 8.73
C VAL A 213 -10.72 -0.59 9.07
N VAL A 214 -10.05 -1.59 9.66
CA VAL A 214 -10.66 -2.88 10.05
C VAL A 214 -10.80 -3.06 11.54
N ASP A 215 -10.06 -2.28 12.32
CA ASP A 215 -10.18 -2.18 13.77
C ASP A 215 -9.94 -0.74 14.24
N SER A 216 -10.31 -0.41 15.46
CA SER A 216 -10.19 0.93 15.99
C SER A 216 -10.03 0.90 17.50
N LYS A 217 -9.09 1.66 18.02
CA LYS A 217 -8.94 1.92 19.46
C LYS A 217 -10.19 2.57 20.09
N TYR A 218 -11.07 3.15 19.30
CA TYR A 218 -12.28 3.88 19.73
C TYR A 218 -13.57 3.10 19.49
N SER A 219 -13.51 1.87 18.98
CA SER A 219 -14.67 1.08 18.64
C SER A 219 -14.44 -0.40 18.94
N ASN A 220 -15.46 -1.06 19.50
CA ASN A 220 -15.48 -2.52 19.68
C ASN A 220 -16.24 -3.23 18.55
N VAL A 221 -16.53 -2.53 17.46
CA VAL A 221 -17.21 -3.12 16.29
C VAL A 221 -16.27 -4.12 15.63
N VAL A 222 -16.77 -5.32 15.40
CA VAL A 222 -16.08 -6.36 14.62
C VAL A 222 -16.88 -6.59 13.36
N LEU A 223 -16.24 -6.33 12.21
CA LEU A 223 -16.88 -6.55 10.92
C LEU A 223 -17.11 -8.03 10.66
N SER A 224 -18.25 -8.36 10.08
CA SER A 224 -18.50 -9.66 9.44
C SER A 224 -17.54 -9.86 8.25
N ILE A 225 -17.44 -11.10 7.77
CA ILE A 225 -16.62 -11.42 6.58
C ILE A 225 -17.14 -10.66 5.36
N GLU A 226 -18.46 -10.54 5.21
CA GLU A 226 -19.11 -9.85 4.09
C GLU A 226 -18.86 -8.34 4.12
N GLU A 227 -18.96 -7.70 5.29
CA GLU A 227 -18.66 -6.26 5.45
C GLU A 227 -17.20 -5.96 5.16
N ARG A 228 -16.26 -6.78 5.64
CA ARG A 228 -14.83 -6.64 5.29
C ARG A 228 -14.60 -6.74 3.79
N GLN A 229 -15.23 -7.72 3.12
CA GLN A 229 -15.06 -7.89 1.70
C GLN A 229 -15.63 -6.70 0.91
N THR A 230 -16.78 -6.16 1.33
CA THR A 230 -17.41 -5.00 0.68
C THR A 230 -16.55 -3.74 0.82
N SER A 231 -16.03 -3.45 2.02
CA SER A 231 -15.16 -2.30 2.22
C SER A 231 -13.84 -2.41 1.46
N LEU A 232 -13.27 -3.61 1.38
CA LEU A 232 -12.08 -3.87 0.56
C LEU A 232 -12.35 -3.66 -0.93
N ASN A 233 -13.55 -4.03 -1.43
CA ASN A 233 -13.92 -3.80 -2.83
C ASN A 233 -14.04 -2.31 -3.18
N ASN A 234 -14.51 -1.47 -2.26
CA ASN A 234 -14.53 -0.01 -2.46
C ASN A 234 -13.10 0.55 -2.57
N MET A 235 -12.19 0.12 -1.70
CA MET A 235 -10.76 0.50 -1.77
C MET A 235 -10.12 0.02 -3.08
N ILE A 236 -10.40 -1.21 -3.51
CA ILE A 236 -9.87 -1.75 -4.77
C ILE A 236 -10.33 -0.92 -5.97
N LYS A 237 -11.64 -0.63 -6.06
CA LYS A 237 -12.21 0.21 -7.13
C LYS A 237 -11.59 1.60 -7.11
N LEU A 238 -11.50 2.22 -5.93
CA LEU A 238 -10.88 3.54 -5.76
C LEU A 238 -9.44 3.55 -6.27
N ALA A 239 -8.63 2.56 -5.89
CA ALA A 239 -7.23 2.48 -6.30
C ALA A 239 -7.08 2.24 -7.81
N LEU A 240 -7.94 1.39 -8.42
CA LEU A 240 -7.94 1.14 -9.85
C LEU A 240 -8.31 2.40 -10.66
N GLU A 241 -9.34 3.14 -10.24
CA GLU A 241 -9.72 4.41 -10.89
C GLU A 241 -8.63 5.48 -10.73
N ALA A 242 -7.97 5.53 -9.58
CA ALA A 242 -6.94 6.53 -9.31
C ALA A 242 -5.66 6.29 -10.10
N ILE A 243 -5.21 5.03 -10.21
CA ILE A 243 -3.89 4.72 -10.78
C ILE A 243 -3.83 4.95 -12.29
N ILE A 244 -4.97 4.87 -12.98
CA ILE A 244 -5.07 5.08 -14.43
C ILE A 244 -5.21 6.56 -14.84
N LYS A 245 -5.35 7.47 -13.88
CA LYS A 245 -5.36 8.93 -14.08
C LYS A 245 -3.91 9.46 -14.11
#